data_9fedb6c6b301faa0e80ff9611c43f718
#
_entry.id   9fedb6c6b301faa0e80ff9611c43f718
#
_cell.length_a   1.000
_cell.length_b   1.000
_cell.length_c   1.000
_cell.angle_alpha   90.00
_cell.angle_beta   90.00
_cell.angle_gamma   90.00
#
_symmetry.space_group_name_H-M   'P 1'
#
loop_
_entity.id
_entity.type
_entity.pdbx_description
1 polymer ?
#
loop_
_entity_poly.entity_id
_entity_poly.type
_entity_poly.pdbx_seq_one_letter_code
_entity_poly.pdbx_strand_id
1 'polypeptide(L)'
;MIISRRAAAPLGWTEIYVLRKFAGVVKRSDHGRAPVHEQIAKMYGQTTEYAQMEIFARGMPAPLAKALQVKTGSPALTVVRRYYNVKEELFEVTVTTHPEGRYTYSMDMQRSLRPRV
;
A
#
# COMPACT_ATOMS: atom_id res chain seq x y z
N MET A 1 3.12 2.04 -10.80
CA MET A 1 3.06 3.05 -9.74
C MET A 1 1.74 3.78 -9.77
N ILE A 2 1.16 4.02 -8.61
CA ILE A 2 -0.17 4.63 -8.50
C ILE A 2 -0.07 5.91 -7.69
N ILE A 3 -0.65 7.00 -8.19
CA ILE A 3 -0.77 8.25 -7.45
C ILE A 3 -2.25 8.49 -7.17
N SER A 4 -2.60 8.56 -5.89
CA SER A 4 -3.94 8.94 -5.48
C SER A 4 -4.01 10.45 -5.34
N ARG A 5 -5.07 11.05 -5.83
CA ARG A 5 -5.26 12.49 -5.76
C ARG A 5 -6.52 12.83 -5.00
N ARG A 6 -6.44 13.94 -4.24
CA ARG A 6 -7.57 14.50 -3.55
C ARG A 6 -7.45 16.02 -3.61
N ALA A 7 -8.48 16.70 -4.04
CA ALA A 7 -8.46 18.14 -4.30
C ALA A 7 -7.32 18.49 -5.26
N ALA A 8 -6.48 19.47 -4.94
CA ALA A 8 -5.41 19.92 -5.82
C ALA A 8 -4.06 19.23 -5.57
N ALA A 9 -3.95 18.42 -4.50
CA ALA A 9 -2.68 17.79 -4.12
C ALA A 9 -2.80 16.28 -4.03
N PRO A 10 -1.77 15.54 -4.44
CA PRO A 10 -1.78 14.08 -4.30
C PRO A 10 -1.78 13.65 -2.84
N LEU A 11 -2.56 12.59 -2.53
CA LEU A 11 -2.59 12.01 -1.20
C LEU A 11 -1.33 11.23 -0.88
N GLY A 12 -0.74 10.59 -1.87
CA GLY A 12 0.42 9.77 -1.67
C GLY A 12 0.95 9.18 -2.96
N TRP A 13 2.07 8.51 -2.84
CA TRP A 13 2.74 7.85 -3.95
C TRP A 13 2.90 6.39 -3.58
N THR A 14 2.37 5.49 -4.39
CA THR A 14 2.44 4.05 -4.14
C THR A 14 3.31 3.37 -5.18
N GLU A 15 4.28 2.60 -4.70
CA GLU A 15 5.08 1.70 -5.50
C GLU A 15 4.60 0.28 -5.24
N ILE A 16 4.36 -0.46 -6.30
CA ILE A 16 3.82 -1.81 -6.19
C ILE A 16 4.81 -2.78 -6.84
N TYR A 17 5.20 -3.80 -6.08
CA TYR A 17 6.11 -4.84 -6.51
C TYR A 17 5.37 -6.17 -6.46
N VAL A 18 5.35 -6.90 -7.56
CA VAL A 18 4.71 -8.21 -7.63
C VAL A 18 5.68 -9.24 -8.20
N LEU A 19 5.43 -10.51 -7.89
CA LEU A 19 6.20 -11.58 -8.53
C LEU A 19 6.01 -11.54 -10.03
N ARG A 20 7.06 -11.87 -10.76
CA ARG A 20 7.03 -11.82 -12.22
C ARG A 20 5.88 -12.61 -12.84
N LYS A 21 5.52 -13.74 -12.25
CA LYS A 21 4.41 -14.56 -12.72
C LYS A 21 3.05 -13.86 -12.65
N PHE A 22 2.95 -12.78 -11.85
CA PHE A 22 1.72 -11.99 -11.74
C PHE A 22 1.85 -10.63 -12.44
N ALA A 23 2.89 -10.43 -13.25
CA ALA A 23 3.15 -9.15 -13.90
C ALA A 23 1.99 -8.69 -14.80
N GLY A 24 1.15 -9.60 -15.27
CA GLY A 24 0.00 -9.26 -16.08
C GLY A 24 -0.98 -8.33 -15.40
N VAL A 25 -1.06 -8.37 -14.06
CA VAL A 25 -1.96 -7.49 -13.31
C VAL A 25 -1.55 -6.03 -13.44
N VAL A 26 -0.25 -5.75 -13.56
CA VAL A 26 0.26 -4.39 -13.69
C VAL A 26 -0.16 -3.78 -15.03
N LYS A 27 -0.19 -4.61 -16.08
CA LYS A 27 -0.56 -4.18 -17.43
C LYS A 27 -2.07 -3.99 -17.60
N ARG A 28 -2.87 -4.77 -16.88
CA ARG A 28 -4.33 -4.82 -17.06
C ARG A 28 -5.08 -4.19 -15.90
N SER A 29 -4.39 -3.72 -14.88
CA SER A 29 -5.06 -3.21 -13.70
C SER A 29 -5.77 -1.90 -14.00
N ASP A 30 -6.98 -1.78 -13.49
CA ASP A 30 -7.69 -0.52 -13.38
C ASP A 30 -7.14 0.19 -12.15
N HIS A 31 -6.04 0.91 -12.33
CA HIS A 31 -5.39 1.62 -11.23
C HIS A 31 -6.41 2.46 -10.46
N GLY A 32 -6.49 2.23 -9.14
CA GLY A 32 -7.37 2.98 -8.27
C GLY A 32 -8.77 2.40 -8.08
N ARG A 33 -9.16 1.33 -8.79
CA ARG A 33 -10.47 0.71 -8.61
C ARG A 33 -10.47 -0.41 -7.59
N ALA A 34 -9.42 -1.23 -7.59
CA ALA A 34 -9.32 -2.33 -6.63
C ALA A 34 -7.87 -2.50 -6.21
N PRO A 35 -7.62 -2.95 -4.97
CA PRO A 35 -6.26 -3.27 -4.54
C PRO A 35 -5.65 -4.33 -5.46
N VAL A 36 -4.33 -4.22 -5.69
CA VAL A 36 -3.64 -5.14 -6.60
C VAL A 36 -3.72 -6.58 -6.13
N HIS A 37 -3.64 -6.83 -4.81
CA HIS A 37 -3.74 -8.20 -4.29
C HIS A 37 -5.10 -8.83 -4.59
N GLU A 38 -6.17 -8.03 -4.62
CA GLU A 38 -7.50 -8.52 -5.02
C GLU A 38 -7.55 -8.82 -6.51
N GLN A 39 -6.89 -8.01 -7.34
CA GLN A 39 -6.79 -8.25 -8.76
C GLN A 39 -6.00 -9.53 -9.06
N ILE A 40 -4.93 -9.76 -8.31
CA ILE A 40 -4.14 -10.99 -8.43
C ILE A 40 -4.99 -12.21 -8.06
N ALA A 41 -5.78 -12.11 -6.98
CA ALA A 41 -6.67 -13.18 -6.58
C ALA A 41 -7.67 -13.50 -7.70
N LYS A 42 -8.23 -12.48 -8.31
CA LYS A 42 -9.23 -12.64 -9.37
C LYS A 42 -8.65 -13.18 -10.66
N MET A 43 -7.48 -12.68 -11.07
CA MET A 43 -6.86 -13.05 -12.35
C MET A 43 -6.12 -14.39 -12.29
N TYR A 44 -5.50 -14.71 -11.17
CA TYR A 44 -4.61 -15.87 -11.03
C TYR A 44 -5.05 -16.86 -9.97
N GLY A 45 -6.18 -16.61 -9.30
CA GLY A 45 -6.65 -17.49 -8.24
C GLY A 45 -5.77 -17.47 -7.00
N GLN A 46 -4.92 -16.45 -6.85
CA GLN A 46 -3.96 -16.34 -5.78
C GLN A 46 -4.54 -15.53 -4.63
N THR A 47 -4.85 -16.18 -3.51
CA THR A 47 -5.44 -15.50 -2.36
C THR A 47 -4.38 -15.07 -1.35
N THR A 48 -4.67 -13.97 -0.66
CA THR A 48 -3.85 -13.51 0.45
C THR A 48 -4.20 -14.32 1.69
N GLU A 49 -3.22 -15.02 2.24
CA GLU A 49 -3.39 -15.75 3.49
C GLU A 49 -2.95 -14.92 4.69
N TYR A 50 -1.92 -14.11 4.50
CA TYR A 50 -1.33 -13.29 5.55
C TYR A 50 -0.86 -11.98 4.97
N ALA A 51 -1.09 -10.90 5.69
CA ALA A 51 -0.58 -9.59 5.33
C ALA A 51 0.10 -8.95 6.52
N GLN A 52 1.25 -8.34 6.27
CA GLN A 52 2.01 -7.59 7.26
C GLN A 52 2.05 -6.13 6.87
N MET A 53 1.88 -5.25 7.84
CA MET A 53 1.96 -3.81 7.58
C MET A 53 2.95 -3.18 8.56
N GLU A 54 3.84 -2.35 8.01
CA GLU A 54 4.76 -1.53 8.77
C GLU A 54 4.51 -0.07 8.43
N ILE A 55 4.51 0.78 9.44
CA ILE A 55 4.32 2.22 9.28
C ILE A 55 5.46 2.93 9.98
N PHE A 56 6.13 3.81 9.25
CA PHE A 56 7.24 4.58 9.83
C PHE A 56 7.31 5.97 9.21
N ALA A 57 7.93 6.88 9.94
CA ALA A 57 8.16 8.26 9.49
C ALA A 57 9.57 8.40 8.93
N ARG A 58 9.71 9.19 7.87
CA ARG A 58 11.01 9.53 7.29
C ARG A 58 10.91 10.88 6.58
N GLY A 59 12.05 11.42 6.18
CA GLY A 59 12.06 12.61 5.32
C GLY A 59 11.61 12.25 3.92
N MET A 60 10.90 13.16 3.28
CA MET A 60 10.40 12.95 1.91
C MET A 60 11.59 12.77 0.95
N PRO A 61 11.66 11.66 0.22
CA PRO A 61 12.70 11.47 -0.79
C PRO A 61 12.56 12.46 -1.93
N ALA A 62 13.70 12.96 -2.44
CA ALA A 62 13.70 13.95 -3.51
C ALA A 62 12.88 13.56 -4.74
N PRO A 63 12.95 12.31 -5.24
CA PRO A 63 12.15 11.94 -6.41
C PRO A 63 10.64 12.05 -6.20
N LEU A 64 10.17 11.86 -4.96
CA LEU A 64 8.74 11.89 -4.66
C LEU A 64 8.27 13.31 -4.30
N ALA A 65 9.16 14.13 -3.78
CA ALA A 65 8.80 15.47 -3.31
C ALA A 65 8.13 16.31 -4.40
N LYS A 66 8.69 16.28 -5.59
CA LYS A 66 8.15 17.02 -6.72
C LYS A 66 6.76 16.53 -7.12
N ALA A 67 6.61 15.22 -7.24
CA ALA A 67 5.33 14.62 -7.62
C ALA A 67 4.25 14.86 -6.57
N LEU A 68 4.63 14.91 -5.29
CA LEU A 68 3.71 15.12 -4.18
C LEU A 68 3.54 16.59 -3.79
N GLN A 69 4.24 17.50 -4.49
CA GLN A 69 4.15 18.94 -4.28
C GLN A 69 4.54 19.35 -2.85
N VAL A 70 5.66 18.85 -2.39
CA VAL A 70 6.23 19.15 -1.07
C VAL A 70 7.72 19.33 -1.17
N LYS A 71 8.33 19.78 -0.09
CA LYS A 71 9.79 19.96 -0.03
C LYS A 71 10.48 18.64 0.25
N THR A 72 11.62 18.42 -0.38
CA THR A 72 12.49 17.29 -0.05
C THR A 72 12.87 17.35 1.43
N GLY A 73 12.82 16.20 2.09
CA GLY A 73 13.14 16.10 3.50
C GLY A 73 12.01 16.46 4.45
N SER A 74 10.86 16.97 3.94
CA SER A 74 9.71 17.25 4.79
C SER A 74 9.16 15.93 5.37
N PRO A 75 8.46 15.98 6.51
CA PRO A 75 7.94 14.76 7.12
C PRO A 75 7.05 13.94 6.19
N ALA A 76 7.28 12.64 6.15
CA ALA A 76 6.50 11.72 5.34
C ALA A 76 6.16 10.47 6.13
N LEU A 77 4.94 9.98 5.97
CA LEU A 77 4.50 8.72 6.53
C LEU A 77 4.64 7.66 5.45
N THR A 78 5.40 6.60 5.75
CA THR A 78 5.61 5.50 4.81
C THR A 78 4.93 4.26 5.33
N VAL A 79 4.15 3.61 4.47
CA VAL A 79 3.42 2.39 4.81
C VAL A 79 3.86 1.30 3.86
N VAL A 80 4.38 0.22 4.41
CA VAL A 80 4.81 -0.96 3.66
C VAL A 80 3.84 -2.09 3.97
N ARG A 81 3.26 -2.69 2.93
CA ARG A 81 2.39 -3.85 3.08
C ARG A 81 2.98 -5.02 2.31
N ARG A 82 3.06 -6.17 2.98
CA ARG A 82 3.56 -7.40 2.39
C ARG A 82 2.45 -8.44 2.42
N TYR A 83 2.20 -9.05 1.27
CA TYR A 83 1.12 -10.02 1.11
C TYR A 83 1.70 -11.40 0.81
N TYR A 84 1.27 -12.39 1.60
CA TYR A 84 1.74 -13.76 1.52
C TYR A 84 0.59 -14.70 1.17
N ASN A 85 0.88 -15.72 0.37
CA ASN A 85 -0.11 -16.74 0.00
C ASN A 85 -0.06 -17.93 0.97
N VAL A 86 -0.86 -18.97 0.69
CA VAL A 86 -0.94 -20.16 1.55
C VAL A 86 0.38 -20.92 1.66
N LYS A 87 1.29 -20.74 0.71
CA LYS A 87 2.62 -21.36 0.73
C LYS A 87 3.66 -20.47 1.42
N GLU A 88 3.21 -19.41 2.08
CA GLU A 88 4.09 -18.44 2.74
C GLU A 88 5.00 -17.70 1.75
N GLU A 89 4.60 -17.65 0.50
CA GLU A 89 5.33 -16.94 -0.54
C GLU A 89 4.92 -15.47 -0.54
N LEU A 90 5.90 -14.57 -0.46
CA LEU A 90 5.67 -13.14 -0.57
C LEU A 90 5.39 -12.81 -2.05
N PHE A 91 4.16 -12.49 -2.38
CA PHE A 91 3.80 -12.29 -3.78
C PHE A 91 3.54 -10.82 -4.16
N GLU A 92 3.35 -9.94 -3.18
CA GLU A 92 3.18 -8.52 -3.46
C GLU A 92 3.70 -7.70 -2.30
N VAL A 93 4.38 -6.58 -2.63
CA VAL A 93 4.76 -5.56 -1.66
C VAL A 93 4.28 -4.23 -2.20
N THR A 94 3.60 -3.45 -1.37
CA THR A 94 3.28 -2.06 -1.68
C THR A 94 3.99 -1.14 -0.72
N VAL A 95 4.53 -0.03 -1.24
CA VAL A 95 5.15 1.01 -0.44
C VAL A 95 4.46 2.31 -0.77
N THR A 96 3.74 2.86 0.19
CA THR A 96 3.03 4.13 0.01
C THR A 96 3.68 5.20 0.87
N THR A 97 3.97 6.34 0.26
CA THR A 97 4.55 7.50 0.94
C THR A 97 3.52 8.62 0.92
N HIS A 98 3.14 9.10 2.11
CA HIS A 98 2.19 10.19 2.29
C HIS A 98 2.89 11.42 2.84
N PRO A 99 2.70 12.60 2.22
CA PRO A 99 3.16 13.84 2.84
C PRO A 99 2.46 14.11 4.16
N GLU A 100 3.14 14.81 5.03
CA GLU A 100 2.61 15.28 6.30
C GLU A 100 1.22 15.92 6.10
N GLY A 101 0.29 15.57 6.98
CA GLY A 101 -1.04 16.20 7.01
C GLY A 101 -2.02 15.78 5.94
N ARG A 102 -1.63 14.89 5.01
CA ARG A 102 -2.52 14.48 3.91
C ARG A 102 -3.19 13.14 4.12
N TYR A 103 -2.75 12.36 5.10
CA TYR A 103 -3.35 11.06 5.38
C TYR A 103 -3.18 10.70 6.84
N THR A 104 -4.23 10.10 7.41
CA THR A 104 -4.22 9.64 8.79
C THR A 104 -4.56 8.15 8.80
N TYR A 105 -3.72 7.36 9.47
CA TYR A 105 -4.05 5.98 9.76
C TYR A 105 -4.72 5.91 11.11
N SER A 106 -5.92 5.32 11.12
CA SER A 106 -6.68 5.13 12.35
C SER A 106 -6.92 3.65 12.55
N MET A 107 -6.83 3.22 13.78
CA MET A 107 -7.09 1.84 14.15
C MET A 107 -7.85 1.84 15.46
N ASP A 108 -8.99 1.17 15.47
CA ASP A 108 -9.77 0.99 16.68
C ASP A 108 -9.48 -0.39 17.25
N MET A 109 -9.20 -0.43 18.55
CA MET A 109 -8.99 -1.70 19.23
C MET A 109 -10.09 -1.88 20.24
N GLN A 110 -10.72 -3.05 20.19
CA GLN A 110 -11.82 -3.36 21.08
C GLN A 110 -11.55 -4.66 21.80
N ARG A 111 -11.80 -4.64 23.11
CA ARG A 111 -11.69 -5.86 23.91
C ARG A 111 -12.76 -6.85 23.46
N SER A 112 -12.36 -8.08 23.23
CA SER A 112 -13.32 -9.14 22.92
C SER A 112 -14.20 -9.41 24.14
N LEU A 113 -15.53 -9.44 23.94
CA LEU A 113 -16.49 -9.80 24.98
C LEU A 113 -16.86 -11.28 24.93
N ARG A 114 -16.24 -12.05 24.04
CA ARG A 114 -16.52 -13.49 23.97
C ARG A 114 -16.00 -14.18 25.21
N PRO A 115 -16.81 -15.07 25.81
CA PRO A 115 -16.33 -15.89 26.91
C PRO A 115 -15.11 -16.69 26.43
N ARG A 116 -14.12 -16.76 27.29
CA ARG A 116 -13.00 -17.65 27.02
C ARG A 116 -13.41 -19.07 27.44
N VAL A 117 -13.23 -19.96 26.52
CA VAL A 117 -13.51 -21.37 26.78
C VAL A 117 -12.29 -22.04 27.38
#